data_f38955b9d36ec77d474ab42b27c0938f
#
_entry.id   f38955b9d36ec77d474ab42b27c0938f
#
_cell.length_a   1.000
_cell.length_b   1.000
_cell.length_c   1.000
_cell.angle_alpha   90.00
_cell.angle_beta   90.00
_cell.angle_gamma   90.00
#
_symmetry.space_group_name_H-M   'P 1'
#
loop_
_entity.id
_entity.type
_entity.pdbx_description
1 polymer ?
#
loop_
_entity_poly.entity_id
_entity_poly.type
_entity_poly.pdbx_seq_one_letter_code
_entity_poly.pdbx_strand_id
1 'polypeptide(L)'
;MLQMWKTTGERRYYDYVKQWADSLINEKGEIHLYDKSTYNLDFINSGKVLFDLYRETGDQRYKAAMDILIRQLKNQPRTLEGGFWHKLIYQHQMWLDGLYMASPFMAQYGAEFNRPEWIDEAVKQFRLCHKHTYDAETGLYHHAWDESKSQRWADPATGHSPNFWGRSIGSVS
;
A
#
# COMPACT_ATOMS: atom_id res chain seq x y z
N MET A 1 8.00 -12.98 8.97
CA MET A 1 8.24 -13.11 10.44
C MET A 1 6.94 -13.24 11.23
N LEU A 2 5.97 -12.29 11.16
CA LEU A 2 4.69 -12.45 11.89
C LEU A 2 3.91 -13.70 11.46
N GLN A 3 3.92 -14.06 10.18
CA GLN A 3 3.31 -15.30 9.73
C GLN A 3 3.97 -16.53 10.37
N MET A 4 5.29 -16.54 10.49
CA MET A 4 6.01 -17.62 11.19
C MET A 4 5.60 -17.71 12.66
N TRP A 5 5.52 -16.55 13.35
CA TRP A 5 5.01 -16.53 14.71
C TRP A 5 3.59 -17.11 14.81
N LYS A 6 2.67 -16.68 13.94
CA LYS A 6 1.28 -17.19 13.94
C LYS A 6 1.18 -18.69 13.67
N THR A 7 2.10 -19.24 12.85
CA THR A 7 2.11 -20.67 12.50
C THR A 7 2.81 -21.53 13.55
N THR A 8 3.94 -21.05 14.11
CA THR A 8 4.80 -21.87 14.99
C THR A 8 4.59 -21.58 16.47
N GLY A 9 4.02 -20.43 16.83
CA GLY A 9 3.94 -19.94 18.21
C GLY A 9 5.29 -19.41 18.77
N GLU A 10 6.36 -19.50 17.99
CA GLU A 10 7.69 -19.11 18.47
C GLU A 10 7.80 -17.58 18.62
N ARG A 11 7.88 -17.12 19.86
CA ARG A 11 7.89 -15.69 20.24
C ARG A 11 9.03 -14.90 19.58
N ARG A 12 10.19 -15.51 19.31
CA ARG A 12 11.34 -14.84 18.68
C ARG A 12 10.99 -14.11 17.37
N TYR A 13 10.04 -14.64 16.59
CA TYR A 13 9.62 -14.01 15.32
C TYR A 13 8.80 -12.74 15.57
N TYR A 14 7.95 -12.75 16.58
CA TYR A 14 7.20 -11.58 17.02
C TYR A 14 8.15 -10.51 17.61
N ASP A 15 9.03 -10.91 18.53
CA ASP A 15 9.94 -10.00 19.22
C ASP A 15 10.87 -9.28 18.23
N TYR A 16 11.34 -9.98 17.19
CA TYR A 16 12.11 -9.37 16.11
C TYR A 16 11.33 -8.24 15.41
N VAL A 17 10.07 -8.48 15.03
CA VAL A 17 9.25 -7.47 14.35
C VAL A 17 8.92 -6.31 15.29
N LYS A 18 8.62 -6.62 16.55
CA LYS A 18 8.33 -5.60 17.57
C LYS A 18 9.55 -4.70 17.80
N GLN A 19 10.73 -5.28 18.00
CA GLN A 19 11.98 -4.53 18.18
C GLN A 19 12.26 -3.62 16.97
N TRP A 20 12.06 -4.12 15.76
CA TRP A 20 12.21 -3.33 14.55
C TRP A 20 11.20 -2.16 14.51
N ALA A 21 9.92 -2.39 14.79
CA ALA A 21 8.91 -1.34 14.82
C ALA A 21 9.20 -0.29 15.91
N ASP A 22 9.57 -0.74 17.11
CA ASP A 22 9.92 0.16 18.23
C ASP A 22 11.16 1.01 17.94
N SER A 23 12.08 0.54 17.10
CA SER A 23 13.23 1.36 16.67
C SER A 23 12.87 2.48 15.72
N LEU A 24 11.70 2.39 15.08
CA LEU A 24 11.23 3.37 14.08
C LEU A 24 10.11 4.27 14.60
N ILE A 25 9.40 3.88 15.66
CA ILE A 25 8.23 4.60 16.17
C ILE A 25 8.55 5.17 17.55
N ASN A 26 8.52 6.49 17.65
CA ASN A 26 8.78 7.17 18.91
C ASN A 26 7.55 7.16 19.85
N GLU A 27 7.69 7.73 21.06
CA GLU A 27 6.64 7.78 22.09
C GLU A 27 5.35 8.51 21.65
N LYS A 28 5.42 9.33 20.59
CA LYS A 28 4.28 10.03 20.01
C LYS A 28 3.65 9.28 18.83
N GLY A 29 4.19 8.12 18.45
CA GLY A 29 3.78 7.38 17.26
C GLY A 29 4.29 7.97 15.95
N GLU A 30 5.26 8.91 16.00
CA GLU A 30 5.89 9.44 14.78
C GLU A 30 6.87 8.40 14.23
N ILE A 31 6.90 8.27 12.90
CA ILE A 31 7.66 7.23 12.20
C ILE A 31 8.97 7.83 11.69
N HIS A 32 10.10 7.31 12.16
CA HIS A 32 11.43 7.73 11.71
C HIS A 32 11.62 7.45 10.21
N LEU A 33 12.25 8.37 9.49
CA LEU A 33 12.48 8.33 8.04
C LEU A 33 11.20 8.35 7.17
N TYR A 34 10.03 8.57 7.76
CA TYR A 34 8.80 8.74 7.01
C TYR A 34 8.63 10.19 6.58
N ASP A 35 8.55 10.42 5.29
CA ASP A 35 8.28 11.73 4.70
C ASP A 35 6.95 11.71 3.93
N LYS A 36 5.91 12.25 4.56
CA LYS A 36 4.58 12.36 3.97
C LYS A 36 4.55 13.21 2.70
N SER A 37 5.45 14.19 2.55
CA SER A 37 5.45 15.12 1.41
C SER A 37 5.72 14.41 0.08
N THR A 38 6.36 13.24 0.11
CA THR A 38 6.65 12.43 -1.07
C THR A 38 5.45 11.64 -1.58
N TYR A 39 4.40 11.48 -0.77
CA TYR A 39 3.24 10.63 -1.05
C TYR A 39 3.63 9.25 -1.59
N ASN A 40 4.70 8.67 -1.03
CA ASN A 40 5.23 7.39 -1.46
C ASN A 40 4.41 6.24 -0.84
N LEU A 41 3.73 5.44 -1.68
CA LEU A 41 2.94 4.29 -1.22
C LEU A 41 3.81 3.17 -0.63
N ASP A 42 5.11 3.10 -0.98
CA ASP A 42 6.00 2.09 -0.40
C ASP A 42 6.10 2.21 1.12
N PHE A 43 5.98 3.42 1.68
CA PHE A 43 5.98 3.62 3.13
C PHE A 43 4.78 2.96 3.83
N ILE A 44 3.65 2.80 3.13
CA ILE A 44 2.43 2.22 3.70
C ILE A 44 2.61 0.73 3.98
N ASN A 45 3.40 0.03 3.17
CA ASN A 45 3.56 -1.42 3.27
C ASN A 45 4.01 -1.89 4.65
N SER A 46 4.97 -1.20 5.23
CA SER A 46 5.49 -1.50 6.58
C SER A 46 4.44 -1.34 7.68
N GLY A 47 3.45 -0.49 7.45
CA GLY A 47 2.35 -0.25 8.40
C GLY A 47 1.48 -1.47 8.67
N LYS A 48 1.48 -2.47 7.79
CA LYS A 48 0.67 -3.70 7.97
C LYS A 48 1.04 -4.49 9.22
N VAL A 49 2.30 -4.46 9.65
CA VAL A 49 2.73 -5.17 10.86
C VAL A 49 2.20 -4.52 12.14
N LEU A 50 1.84 -3.25 12.08
CA LEU A 50 1.39 -2.49 13.25
C LEU A 50 0.04 -2.99 13.80
N PHE A 51 -0.81 -3.57 12.95
CA PHE A 51 -2.08 -4.15 13.40
C PHE A 51 -1.85 -5.33 14.37
N ASP A 52 -0.94 -6.24 14.03
CA ASP A 52 -0.63 -7.37 14.90
C ASP A 52 0.03 -6.90 16.21
N LEU A 53 0.94 -5.92 16.12
CA LEU A 53 1.59 -5.35 17.30
C LEU A 53 0.59 -4.63 18.22
N TYR A 54 -0.33 -3.86 17.62
CA TYR A 54 -1.38 -3.16 18.36
C TYR A 54 -2.33 -4.14 19.06
N ARG A 55 -2.79 -5.19 18.38
CA ARG A 55 -3.67 -6.22 18.96
C ARG A 55 -3.04 -6.95 20.15
N GLU A 56 -1.75 -7.26 20.03
CA GLU A 56 -1.00 -7.96 21.08
C GLU A 56 -0.70 -7.09 22.31
N THR A 57 -0.46 -5.80 22.10
CA THR A 57 0.07 -4.94 23.17
C THR A 57 -0.91 -3.89 23.68
N GLY A 58 -1.87 -3.49 22.87
CA GLY A 58 -2.72 -2.31 23.13
C GLY A 58 -1.97 -0.97 23.06
N ASP A 59 -0.71 -0.97 22.62
CA ASP A 59 0.14 0.22 22.60
C ASP A 59 -0.35 1.25 21.59
N GLN A 60 -0.77 2.42 22.10
CA GLN A 60 -1.36 3.48 21.31
C GLN A 60 -0.37 4.14 20.34
N ARG A 61 0.93 3.97 20.52
CA ARG A 61 1.95 4.44 19.57
C ARG A 61 1.75 3.80 18.20
N TYR A 62 1.44 2.50 18.15
CA TYR A 62 1.17 1.81 16.89
C TYR A 62 -0.08 2.32 16.21
N LYS A 63 -1.15 2.60 16.99
CA LYS A 63 -2.35 3.22 16.44
C LYS A 63 -2.05 4.61 15.89
N ALA A 64 -1.32 5.45 16.62
CA ALA A 64 -0.94 6.78 16.16
C ALA A 64 -0.12 6.73 14.86
N ALA A 65 0.80 5.77 14.74
CA ALA A 65 1.56 5.54 13.51
C ALA A 65 0.64 5.12 12.34
N MET A 66 -0.30 4.19 12.56
CA MET A 66 -1.30 3.83 11.55
C MET A 66 -2.15 5.03 11.14
N ASP A 67 -2.52 5.92 12.08
CA ASP A 67 -3.28 7.14 11.80
C ASP A 67 -2.47 8.15 10.95
N ILE A 68 -1.14 8.16 11.08
CA ILE A 68 -0.26 8.96 10.20
C ILE A 68 -0.32 8.43 8.77
N LEU A 69 -0.20 7.12 8.59
CA LEU A 69 -0.21 6.47 7.28
C LEU A 69 -1.59 6.62 6.58
N ILE A 70 -2.68 6.45 7.31
CA ILE A 70 -4.02 6.62 6.75
C ILE A 70 -4.29 8.08 6.33
N ARG A 71 -3.74 9.06 7.07
CA ARG A 71 -3.79 10.47 6.66
C ARG A 71 -3.03 10.77 5.38
N GLN A 72 -1.94 10.05 5.07
CA GLN A 72 -1.32 10.13 3.75
C GLN A 72 -2.31 9.66 2.69
N LEU A 73 -2.88 8.46 2.83
CA LEU A 73 -3.79 7.87 1.84
C LEU A 73 -5.04 8.73 1.61
N LYS A 74 -5.55 9.39 2.64
CA LYS A 74 -6.65 10.36 2.50
C LYS A 74 -6.32 11.50 1.52
N ASN A 75 -5.07 11.93 1.51
CA ASN A 75 -4.58 13.06 0.71
C ASN A 75 -3.70 12.60 -0.48
N GLN A 76 -3.65 11.29 -0.76
CA GLN A 76 -2.84 10.77 -1.84
C GLN A 76 -3.24 11.41 -3.17
N PRO A 77 -2.29 11.92 -3.97
CA PRO A 77 -2.57 12.37 -5.33
C PRO A 77 -3.24 11.30 -6.17
N ARG A 78 -4.15 11.71 -7.07
CA ARG A 78 -5.03 10.79 -7.78
C ARG A 78 -5.09 11.11 -9.27
N THR A 79 -5.36 10.09 -10.05
CA THR A 79 -5.83 10.20 -11.43
C THR A 79 -7.23 10.83 -11.48
N LEU A 80 -7.70 11.20 -12.65
CA LEU A 80 -9.05 11.79 -12.86
C LEU A 80 -10.16 10.87 -12.34
N GLU A 81 -10.00 9.55 -12.47
CA GLU A 81 -10.97 8.56 -11.94
C GLU A 81 -10.78 8.26 -10.46
N GLY A 82 -9.73 8.78 -9.84
CA GLY A 82 -9.45 8.66 -8.41
C GLY A 82 -8.51 7.52 -8.04
N GLY A 83 -7.80 6.91 -8.99
CA GLY A 83 -6.70 5.97 -8.73
C GLY A 83 -5.51 6.66 -8.08
N PHE A 84 -4.86 6.02 -7.12
CA PHE A 84 -3.71 6.60 -6.45
C PHE A 84 -2.50 6.69 -7.37
N TRP A 85 -1.83 7.84 -7.40
CA TRP A 85 -0.46 7.89 -7.91
C TRP A 85 0.45 7.10 -6.98
N HIS A 86 1.39 6.38 -7.55
CA HIS A 86 2.30 5.57 -6.76
C HIS A 86 3.21 6.42 -5.85
N LYS A 87 3.67 7.57 -6.34
CA LYS A 87 4.46 8.59 -5.63
C LYS A 87 4.17 9.96 -6.23
N LEU A 88 4.44 11.03 -5.47
CA LEU A 88 4.28 12.39 -6.01
C LEU A 88 5.14 12.64 -7.26
N ILE A 89 6.36 12.10 -7.30
CA ILE A 89 7.27 12.23 -8.46
C ILE A 89 6.82 11.40 -9.68
N TYR A 90 5.89 10.46 -9.50
CA TYR A 90 5.31 9.64 -10.57
C TYR A 90 3.88 10.09 -10.84
N GLN A 91 3.76 11.34 -11.30
CA GLN A 91 2.47 11.97 -11.56
C GLN A 91 1.65 11.16 -12.56
N HIS A 92 0.36 11.06 -12.30
CA HIS A 92 -0.62 10.36 -13.16
C HIS A 92 -0.40 8.84 -13.30
N GLN A 93 0.52 8.24 -12.53
CA GLN A 93 0.88 6.84 -12.70
C GLN A 93 0.28 5.95 -11.59
N MET A 94 -0.48 4.94 -12.00
CA MET A 94 -0.89 3.82 -11.17
C MET A 94 0.06 2.63 -11.41
N TRP A 95 0.57 2.05 -10.33
CA TRP A 95 1.42 0.87 -10.38
C TRP A 95 0.80 -0.27 -9.58
N LEU A 96 0.94 -1.52 -10.05
CA LEU A 96 0.46 -2.70 -9.31
C LEU A 96 1.08 -2.80 -7.92
N ASP A 97 2.36 -2.43 -7.79
CA ASP A 97 3.03 -2.36 -6.48
C ASP A 97 2.28 -1.44 -5.51
N GLY A 98 1.81 -0.28 -5.98
CA GLY A 98 1.04 0.67 -5.16
C GLY A 98 -0.26 0.08 -4.62
N LEU A 99 -0.93 -0.75 -5.41
CA LEU A 99 -2.12 -1.48 -4.99
C LEU A 99 -1.80 -2.42 -3.83
N TYR A 100 -0.74 -3.22 -3.95
CA TYR A 100 -0.28 -4.13 -2.90
C TYR A 100 0.13 -3.38 -1.62
N MET A 101 0.78 -2.22 -1.76
CA MET A 101 1.23 -1.43 -0.61
C MET A 101 0.05 -0.87 0.19
N ALA A 102 -0.91 -0.25 -0.49
CA ALA A 102 -1.96 0.55 0.14
C ALA A 102 -3.25 -0.22 0.46
N SER A 103 -3.75 -1.03 -0.48
CA SER A 103 -5.10 -1.59 -0.34
C SER A 103 -5.27 -2.56 0.83
N PRO A 104 -4.34 -3.50 1.11
CA PRO A 104 -4.45 -4.35 2.28
C PRO A 104 -4.36 -3.57 3.60
N PHE A 105 -3.56 -2.50 3.65
CA PHE A 105 -3.48 -1.63 4.82
C PHE A 105 -4.82 -0.90 5.06
N MET A 106 -5.42 -0.32 4.02
CA MET A 106 -6.72 0.34 4.12
C MET A 106 -7.82 -0.63 4.57
N ALA A 107 -7.88 -1.81 3.98
CA ALA A 107 -8.87 -2.82 4.34
C ALA A 107 -8.74 -3.26 5.82
N GLN A 108 -7.51 -3.50 6.28
CA GLN A 108 -7.24 -3.84 7.68
C GLN A 108 -7.61 -2.68 8.61
N TYR A 109 -7.23 -1.43 8.26
CA TYR A 109 -7.57 -0.25 9.05
C TYR A 109 -9.09 -0.07 9.15
N GLY A 110 -9.80 -0.24 8.03
CA GLY A 110 -11.25 -0.15 7.99
C GLY A 110 -11.94 -1.19 8.89
N ALA A 111 -11.47 -2.42 8.87
CA ALA A 111 -12.00 -3.50 9.69
C ALA A 111 -11.66 -3.32 11.18
N GLU A 112 -10.41 -2.97 11.51
CA GLU A 112 -9.93 -2.83 12.89
C GLU A 112 -10.60 -1.69 13.64
N PHE A 113 -10.83 -0.56 12.97
CA PHE A 113 -11.30 0.67 13.60
C PHE A 113 -12.74 1.05 13.20
N ASN A 114 -13.49 0.10 12.64
CA ASN A 114 -14.88 0.31 12.18
C ASN A 114 -15.03 1.53 11.25
N ARG A 115 -14.19 1.58 10.22
CA ARG A 115 -14.12 2.64 9.21
C ARG A 115 -14.33 2.07 7.81
N PRO A 116 -15.58 1.63 7.46
CA PRO A 116 -15.88 0.92 6.22
C PRO A 116 -15.51 1.70 4.96
N GLU A 117 -15.47 3.02 5.01
CA GLU A 117 -15.04 3.87 3.89
C GLU A 117 -13.64 3.54 3.36
N TRP A 118 -12.76 2.99 4.21
CA TRP A 118 -11.43 2.55 3.79
C TRP A 118 -11.44 1.20 3.08
N ILE A 119 -12.40 0.34 3.41
CA ILE A 119 -12.64 -0.91 2.69
C ILE A 119 -13.15 -0.58 1.29
N ASP A 120 -14.12 0.33 1.19
CA ASP A 120 -14.68 0.77 -0.09
C ASP A 120 -13.60 1.43 -0.98
N GLU A 121 -12.73 2.25 -0.37
CA GLU A 121 -11.59 2.84 -1.08
C GLU A 121 -10.62 1.77 -1.59
N ALA A 122 -10.29 0.76 -0.79
CA ALA A 122 -9.44 -0.35 -1.22
C ALA A 122 -10.06 -1.08 -2.43
N VAL A 123 -11.35 -1.41 -2.39
CA VAL A 123 -12.08 -2.04 -3.50
C VAL A 123 -12.06 -1.14 -4.74
N LYS A 124 -12.26 0.17 -4.58
CA LYS A 124 -12.16 1.13 -5.68
C LYS A 124 -10.79 1.08 -6.34
N GLN A 125 -9.71 1.09 -5.56
CA GLN A 125 -8.35 1.04 -6.11
C GLN A 125 -8.10 -0.26 -6.88
N PHE A 126 -8.58 -1.41 -6.39
CA PHE A 126 -8.53 -2.68 -7.12
C PHE A 126 -9.26 -2.61 -8.47
N ARG A 127 -10.48 -2.09 -8.48
CA ARG A 127 -11.29 -1.95 -9.72
C ARG A 127 -10.61 -1.04 -10.74
N LEU A 128 -10.05 0.09 -10.32
CA LEU A 128 -9.35 1.02 -11.19
C LEU A 128 -8.07 0.40 -11.74
N CYS A 129 -7.31 -0.29 -10.89
CA CYS A 129 -6.12 -0.99 -11.31
C CYS A 129 -6.45 -2.07 -12.34
N HIS A 130 -7.45 -2.92 -12.07
CA HIS A 130 -7.93 -3.92 -13.04
C HIS A 130 -8.34 -3.27 -14.36
N LYS A 131 -9.17 -2.22 -14.32
CA LYS A 131 -9.63 -1.50 -15.51
C LYS A 131 -8.49 -1.01 -16.42
N HIS A 132 -7.41 -0.50 -15.80
CA HIS A 132 -6.34 0.20 -16.50
C HIS A 132 -5.08 -0.61 -16.73
N THR A 133 -4.95 -1.82 -16.19
CA THR A 133 -3.73 -2.61 -16.33
C THR A 133 -3.95 -4.04 -16.79
N TYR A 134 -5.22 -4.52 -16.80
CA TYR A 134 -5.52 -5.87 -17.27
C TYR A 134 -5.43 -5.99 -18.79
N ASP A 135 -4.71 -6.98 -19.26
CA ASP A 135 -4.62 -7.35 -20.66
C ASP A 135 -5.44 -8.62 -20.93
N ALA A 136 -6.52 -8.48 -21.70
CA ALA A 136 -7.44 -9.58 -22.01
C ALA A 136 -6.85 -10.63 -22.96
N GLU A 137 -5.82 -10.28 -23.75
CA GLU A 137 -5.19 -11.23 -24.69
C GLU A 137 -4.30 -12.23 -23.95
N THR A 138 -3.54 -11.75 -22.96
CA THR A 138 -2.63 -12.59 -22.19
C THR A 138 -3.20 -13.07 -20.86
N GLY A 139 -4.27 -12.43 -20.35
CA GLY A 139 -4.82 -12.65 -19.02
C GLY A 139 -3.93 -12.10 -17.89
N LEU A 140 -2.92 -11.30 -18.20
CA LEU A 140 -1.97 -10.74 -17.26
C LEU A 140 -2.27 -9.26 -16.97
N TYR A 141 -1.48 -8.67 -16.07
CA TYR A 141 -1.55 -7.26 -15.74
C TYR A 141 -0.26 -6.55 -16.15
N HIS A 142 -0.39 -5.45 -16.91
CA HIS A 142 0.73 -4.53 -17.13
C HIS A 142 1.22 -3.98 -15.80
N HIS A 143 2.53 -3.84 -15.64
CA HIS A 143 3.16 -3.38 -14.39
C HIS A 143 2.63 -2.02 -13.92
N ALA A 144 2.36 -1.10 -14.84
CA ALA A 144 1.94 0.26 -14.56
C ALA A 144 1.08 0.83 -15.69
N TRP A 145 0.33 1.86 -15.36
CA TRP A 145 -0.43 2.67 -16.29
C TRP A 145 -0.17 4.16 -16.03
N ASP A 146 0.08 4.91 -17.10
CA ASP A 146 0.20 6.37 -17.09
C ASP A 146 -1.03 6.99 -17.75
N GLU A 147 -1.89 7.63 -16.94
CA GLU A 147 -3.07 8.34 -17.43
C GLU A 147 -2.73 9.42 -18.45
N SER A 148 -1.60 10.11 -18.26
CA SER A 148 -1.16 11.19 -19.14
C SER A 148 -0.55 10.69 -20.45
N LYS A 149 -0.16 9.41 -20.51
CA LYS A 149 0.52 8.78 -21.67
C LYS A 149 1.81 9.49 -22.10
N SER A 150 2.39 10.27 -21.20
CA SER A 150 3.56 11.11 -21.49
C SER A 150 4.89 10.48 -21.12
N GLN A 151 4.86 9.41 -20.34
CA GLN A 151 6.09 8.72 -19.95
C GLN A 151 6.69 7.97 -21.13
N ARG A 152 8.02 7.96 -21.20
CA ARG A 152 8.75 7.29 -22.29
C ARG A 152 8.45 5.78 -22.40
N TRP A 153 8.11 5.16 -21.28
CA TRP A 153 7.78 3.74 -21.23
C TRP A 153 6.30 3.45 -21.54
N ALA A 154 5.44 4.46 -21.49
CA ALA A 154 4.01 4.26 -21.68
C ALA A 154 3.66 4.13 -23.16
N ASP A 155 2.80 3.19 -23.48
CA ASP A 155 2.19 3.11 -24.79
C ASP A 155 1.40 4.39 -25.08
N PRO A 156 1.63 5.09 -26.19
CA PRO A 156 1.00 6.39 -26.46
C PRO A 156 -0.52 6.29 -26.72
N ALA A 157 -1.04 5.13 -27.05
CA ALA A 157 -2.48 4.93 -27.26
C ALA A 157 -3.20 4.55 -25.96
N THR A 158 -2.61 3.66 -25.17
CA THR A 158 -3.25 3.06 -23.97
C THR A 158 -2.74 3.61 -22.64
N GLY A 159 -1.47 4.04 -22.57
CA GLY A 159 -0.79 4.40 -21.33
C GLY A 159 -0.17 3.21 -20.58
N HIS A 160 -0.30 2.00 -21.11
CA HIS A 160 0.24 0.79 -20.47
C HIS A 160 1.76 0.75 -20.49
N SER A 161 2.37 0.19 -19.45
CA SER A 161 3.77 -0.21 -19.52
C SER A 161 3.91 -1.45 -20.42
N PRO A 162 5.05 -1.62 -21.13
CA PRO A 162 5.25 -2.79 -22.00
C PRO A 162 5.53 -4.08 -21.23
N ASN A 163 5.65 -4.02 -19.89
CA ASN A 163 6.15 -5.12 -19.08
C ASN A 163 5.05 -5.76 -18.24
N PHE A 164 5.00 -7.09 -18.30
CA PHE A 164 4.31 -7.96 -17.34
C PHE A 164 5.36 -8.43 -16.33
N TRP A 165 5.38 -7.82 -15.15
CA TRP A 165 6.40 -8.11 -14.16
C TRP A 165 5.87 -9.06 -13.09
N GLY A 166 6.44 -10.28 -13.01
CA GLY A 166 5.96 -11.35 -12.13
C GLY A 166 5.79 -10.95 -10.67
N ARG A 167 6.69 -10.12 -10.11
CA ARG A 167 6.54 -9.62 -8.74
C ARG A 167 5.26 -8.79 -8.56
N SER A 168 4.99 -7.87 -9.46
CA SER A 168 3.80 -7.03 -9.34
C SER A 168 2.52 -7.78 -9.68
N ILE A 169 2.54 -8.76 -10.57
CA ILE A 169 1.39 -9.64 -10.83
C ILE A 169 1.05 -10.44 -9.57
N GLY A 170 2.03 -11.03 -8.90
CA GLY A 170 1.84 -11.72 -7.62
C GLY A 170 1.33 -10.84 -6.49
N SER A 171 1.29 -9.53 -6.68
CA SER A 171 0.71 -8.57 -5.73
C SER A 171 -0.81 -8.43 -5.84
N VAL A 172 -1.43 -8.95 -6.91
CA VAL A 172 -2.87 -8.85 -7.19
C VAL A 172 -3.58 -10.19 -7.33
N SER A 173 -2.82 -11.30 -7.25
CA SER A 173 -3.33 -12.68 -7.27
C SER A 173 -3.81 -13.17 -5.90
#